data_61f0ef01899e3168f7417f8d694b04ec
#
_entry.id   61f0ef01899e3168f7417f8d694b04ec
#
_cell.length_a   1.000
_cell.length_b   1.000
_cell.length_c   1.000
_cell.angle_alpha   90.00
_cell.angle_beta   90.00
_cell.angle_gamma   90.00
#
_symmetry.space_group_name_H-M   'P 1'
#
loop_
_entity.id
_entity.type
_entity.pdbx_description
1 polymer ?
#
loop_
_entity_poly.entity_id
_entity_poly.type
_entity_poly.pdbx_seq_one_letter_code
_entity_poly.pdbx_strand_id
1 'polypeptide(L)'
;MSLFRKMALAALATTIPMGTAFAADLITVPTSTPAEMPVYEEPGFDWTGFYAGVYGGAQNGTTGGTQYGLGIQAGVNAQFDFYLLGAEVAVHGLTGGAVGETTYGQILGRAGLVVSDDVLVYAAGGYGIDLGPPDEQDLLLGGGVELAVTDSISVEAQYLHGFPLNGGGNAKDQFTVGANFHF
;
A
#
# COMPACT_ATOMS: atom_id res chain seq x y z
N MET A 1 29.28 16.77 24.41
CA MET A 1 28.87 15.63 25.29
C MET A 1 27.60 15.04 24.69
N SER A 2 27.76 13.92 24.04
CA SER A 2 26.71 13.25 23.25
C SER A 2 25.88 12.33 24.15
N LEU A 3 24.57 12.55 24.18
CA LEU A 3 23.64 11.64 24.81
C LEU A 3 23.04 10.70 23.73
N PHE A 4 23.66 9.56 23.56
CA PHE A 4 23.09 8.43 22.84
C PHE A 4 21.87 7.89 23.61
N ARG A 5 20.67 8.16 23.11
CA ARG A 5 19.45 7.48 23.60
C ARG A 5 19.31 6.16 22.87
N LYS A 6 19.62 5.09 23.57
CA LYS A 6 19.35 3.71 23.15
C LYS A 6 17.83 3.47 23.20
N MET A 7 17.19 3.35 22.04
CA MET A 7 15.84 2.79 21.98
C MET A 7 15.95 1.27 22.03
N ALA A 8 15.53 0.68 23.15
CA ALA A 8 15.39 -0.75 23.29
C ALA A 8 14.06 -1.18 22.65
N LEU A 9 14.13 -1.98 21.59
CA LEU A 9 12.98 -2.65 20.99
C LEU A 9 12.58 -3.80 21.90
N ALA A 10 11.46 -3.69 22.62
CA ALA A 10 10.89 -4.80 23.39
C ALA A 10 10.00 -5.63 22.45
N ALA A 11 10.51 -6.79 22.03
CA ALA A 11 9.72 -7.80 21.34
C ALA A 11 8.80 -8.50 22.35
N LEU A 12 7.50 -8.24 22.28
CA LEU A 12 6.49 -8.93 23.08
C LEU A 12 6.09 -10.22 22.36
N ALA A 13 6.68 -11.34 22.75
CA ALA A 13 6.26 -12.66 22.30
C ALA A 13 5.05 -13.12 23.14
N THR A 14 3.84 -13.07 22.56
CA THR A 14 2.64 -13.66 23.16
C THR A 14 2.53 -15.12 22.73
N THR A 15 2.72 -16.05 23.70
CA THR A 15 2.44 -17.47 23.52
C THR A 15 0.93 -17.71 23.65
N ILE A 16 0.31 -18.19 22.58
CA ILE A 16 -1.10 -18.62 22.58
C ILE A 16 -1.14 -20.08 23.05
N PRO A 17 -1.85 -20.44 24.13
CA PRO A 17 -2.04 -21.83 24.50
C PRO A 17 -3.06 -22.49 23.56
N MET A 18 -2.65 -23.53 22.83
CA MET A 18 -3.54 -24.41 22.08
C MET A 18 -4.34 -25.29 23.08
N GLY A 19 -5.59 -24.92 23.31
CA GLY A 19 -6.55 -25.76 24.00
C GLY A 19 -7.04 -26.87 23.09
N THR A 20 -6.88 -28.12 23.51
CA THR A 20 -7.48 -29.30 22.86
C THR A 20 -8.99 -29.29 23.09
N ALA A 21 -9.76 -29.06 22.02
CA ALA A 21 -11.21 -29.23 22.05
C ALA A 21 -11.56 -30.72 21.95
N PHE A 22 -12.20 -31.26 22.98
CA PHE A 22 -12.84 -32.58 22.89
C PHE A 22 -14.15 -32.44 22.15
N ALA A 23 -14.26 -33.11 21.00
CA ALA A 23 -15.49 -33.20 20.25
C ALA A 23 -16.47 -34.12 20.97
N ALA A 24 -17.60 -33.58 21.42
CA ALA A 24 -18.75 -34.39 21.83
C ALA A 24 -19.44 -34.92 20.60
N ASP A 25 -19.67 -36.24 20.57
CA ASP A 25 -20.33 -36.94 19.50
C ASP A 25 -21.84 -36.53 19.47
N LEU A 26 -22.21 -35.72 18.48
CA LEU A 26 -23.59 -35.32 18.23
C LEU A 26 -24.22 -36.29 17.27
N ILE A 27 -25.19 -37.08 17.77
CA ILE A 27 -26.06 -37.90 16.93
C ILE A 27 -26.87 -36.96 16.03
N THR A 28 -26.48 -36.85 14.78
CA THR A 28 -27.23 -36.11 13.76
C THR A 28 -28.37 -36.97 13.21
N VAL A 29 -29.61 -36.60 13.53
CA VAL A 29 -30.80 -37.10 12.83
C VAL A 29 -30.77 -36.55 11.40
N PRO A 30 -30.81 -37.37 10.34
CA PRO A 30 -30.84 -36.86 8.98
C PRO A 30 -32.21 -36.26 8.69
N THR A 31 -32.34 -34.94 8.85
CA THR A 31 -33.43 -34.20 8.24
C THR A 31 -32.99 -33.90 6.80
N SER A 32 -33.67 -34.50 5.84
CA SER A 32 -33.50 -34.19 4.43
C SER A 32 -34.03 -32.77 4.16
N THR A 33 -33.20 -31.76 4.43
CA THR A 33 -33.37 -30.43 3.85
C THR A 33 -33.09 -30.53 2.36
N PRO A 34 -33.89 -29.91 1.50
CA PRO A 34 -33.53 -29.77 0.10
C PRO A 34 -32.13 -29.16 0.03
N ALA A 35 -31.23 -29.82 -0.69
CA ALA A 35 -29.90 -29.23 -0.92
C ALA A 35 -30.13 -27.94 -1.69
N GLU A 36 -29.99 -26.79 -1.00
CA GLU A 36 -29.78 -25.52 -1.69
C GLU A 36 -28.55 -25.74 -2.55
N MET A 37 -28.73 -25.61 -3.86
CA MET A 37 -27.57 -25.58 -4.76
C MET A 37 -26.69 -24.42 -4.31
N PRO A 38 -25.38 -24.64 -4.08
CA PRO A 38 -24.50 -23.55 -3.75
C PRO A 38 -24.56 -22.53 -4.88
N VAL A 39 -25.03 -21.34 -4.57
CA VAL A 39 -24.86 -20.20 -5.45
C VAL A 39 -23.34 -19.96 -5.44
N TYR A 40 -22.67 -20.34 -6.51
CA TYR A 40 -21.29 -19.93 -6.77
C TYR A 40 -21.35 -18.44 -7.09
N GLU A 41 -21.23 -17.61 -6.08
CA GLU A 41 -20.75 -16.24 -6.26
C GLU A 41 -19.29 -16.42 -6.65
N GLU A 42 -18.88 -15.97 -7.84
CA GLU A 42 -17.48 -15.88 -8.19
C GLU A 42 -16.85 -14.98 -7.11
N PRO A 43 -15.87 -15.46 -6.33
CA PRO A 43 -15.23 -14.60 -5.35
C PRO A 43 -14.57 -13.46 -6.11
N GLY A 44 -14.87 -12.22 -5.74
CA GLY A 44 -14.19 -11.05 -6.25
C GLY A 44 -12.67 -11.12 -6.02
N PHE A 45 -11.92 -10.18 -6.55
CA PHE A 45 -10.48 -10.14 -6.39
C PHE A 45 -10.09 -10.11 -4.90
N ASP A 46 -9.19 -11.01 -4.48
CA ASP A 46 -8.65 -11.02 -3.11
C ASP A 46 -7.52 -9.98 -2.99
N TRP A 47 -7.84 -8.86 -2.35
CA TRP A 47 -6.89 -7.80 -2.09
C TRP A 47 -5.96 -8.09 -0.91
N THR A 48 -6.21 -9.17 -0.14
CA THR A 48 -5.40 -9.54 1.02
C THR A 48 -4.13 -10.24 0.57
N GLY A 49 -3.00 -9.81 1.08
CA GLY A 49 -1.72 -10.45 0.79
C GLY A 49 -0.62 -9.46 0.49
N PHE A 50 0.48 -9.98 0.00
CA PHE A 50 1.60 -9.17 -0.47
C PHE A 50 1.41 -8.83 -1.94
N TYR A 51 1.95 -7.69 -2.33
CA TYR A 51 2.06 -7.33 -3.74
C TYR A 51 3.40 -6.67 -4.03
N ALA A 52 3.80 -6.74 -5.29
CA ALA A 52 4.94 -6.02 -5.80
C ALA A 52 4.61 -5.50 -7.20
N GLY A 53 5.08 -4.30 -7.52
CA GLY A 53 4.72 -3.63 -8.75
C GLY A 53 5.80 -2.73 -9.32
N VAL A 54 5.50 -2.27 -10.51
CA VAL A 54 6.27 -1.25 -11.23
C VAL A 54 5.34 -0.10 -11.59
N TYR A 55 5.85 1.11 -11.55
CA TYR A 55 5.08 2.29 -11.92
C TYR A 55 5.90 3.32 -12.66
N GLY A 56 5.22 4.16 -13.40
CA GLY A 56 5.78 5.37 -13.99
C GLY A 56 4.94 6.57 -13.62
N GLY A 57 5.55 7.75 -13.62
CA GLY A 57 4.82 8.95 -13.25
C GLY A 57 5.57 10.24 -13.45
N ALA A 58 4.91 11.30 -13.05
CA ALA A 58 5.43 12.66 -13.06
C ALA A 58 5.36 13.25 -11.66
N GLN A 59 6.40 13.97 -11.29
CA GLN A 59 6.47 14.77 -10.09
C GLN A 59 6.70 16.23 -10.45
N ASN A 60 5.90 17.12 -9.91
CA ASN A 60 6.04 18.56 -10.11
C ASN A 60 6.35 19.23 -8.77
N GLY A 61 7.49 19.89 -8.68
CA GLY A 61 7.87 20.71 -7.54
C GLY A 61 7.74 22.20 -7.87
N THR A 62 7.44 23.02 -6.88
CA THR A 62 7.18 24.45 -7.03
C THR A 62 8.37 25.22 -7.67
N THR A 63 9.58 24.72 -7.53
CA THR A 63 10.80 25.39 -8.01
C THR A 63 11.59 24.55 -9.03
N GLY A 64 11.39 23.23 -9.06
CA GLY A 64 12.18 22.29 -9.87
C GLY A 64 11.61 21.97 -11.24
N GLY A 65 10.37 22.36 -11.51
CA GLY A 65 9.66 21.95 -12.71
C GLY A 65 9.18 20.48 -12.64
N THR A 66 8.73 19.96 -13.78
CA THR A 66 8.21 18.59 -13.87
C THR A 66 9.35 17.61 -14.15
N GLN A 67 9.44 16.58 -13.32
CA GLN A 67 10.30 15.42 -13.51
C GLN A 67 9.45 14.20 -13.86
N TYR A 68 10.00 13.28 -14.61
CA TYR A 68 9.35 12.00 -14.95
C TYR A 68 10.21 10.85 -14.44
N GLY A 69 9.59 9.74 -14.08
CA GLY A 69 10.36 8.64 -13.55
C GLY A 69 9.67 7.29 -13.63
N LEU A 70 10.46 6.29 -13.31
CA LEU A 70 10.01 4.90 -13.15
C LEU A 70 10.38 4.44 -11.75
N GLY A 71 9.53 3.62 -11.16
CA GLY A 71 9.73 3.10 -9.82
C GLY A 71 9.28 1.66 -9.67
N ILE A 72 9.64 1.13 -8.53
CA ILE A 72 9.18 -0.16 -8.04
C ILE A 72 8.52 0.04 -6.68
N GLN A 73 7.52 -0.76 -6.39
CA GLN A 73 6.82 -0.75 -5.13
C GLN A 73 6.58 -2.16 -4.62
N ALA A 74 6.42 -2.29 -3.31
CA ALA A 74 5.99 -3.51 -2.66
C ALA A 74 5.18 -3.16 -1.43
N GLY A 75 4.16 -3.96 -1.14
CA GLY A 75 3.29 -3.70 -0.02
C GLY A 75 2.58 -4.95 0.49
N VAL A 76 1.79 -4.72 1.52
CA VAL A 76 0.91 -5.71 2.11
C VAL A 76 -0.43 -5.07 2.39
N ASN A 77 -1.50 -5.78 2.05
CA ASN A 77 -2.87 -5.38 2.30
C ASN A 77 -3.57 -6.42 3.20
N ALA A 78 -4.48 -5.96 4.01
CA ALA A 78 -5.44 -6.77 4.76
C ALA A 78 -6.84 -6.22 4.48
N GLN A 79 -7.68 -7.04 3.85
CA GLN A 79 -9.08 -6.73 3.57
C GLN A 79 -9.96 -7.27 4.68
N PHE A 80 -10.92 -6.45 5.11
CA PHE A 80 -11.93 -6.75 6.11
C PHE A 80 -13.30 -6.41 5.52
N ASP A 81 -13.93 -7.37 4.89
CA ASP A 81 -15.16 -7.17 4.14
C ASP A 81 -14.93 -6.13 3.01
N PHE A 82 -15.53 -4.96 3.07
CA PHE A 82 -15.33 -3.89 2.09
C PHE A 82 -14.25 -2.85 2.48
N TYR A 83 -13.60 -2.97 3.65
CA TYR A 83 -12.47 -2.13 4.07
C TYR A 83 -11.14 -2.79 3.75
N LEU A 84 -10.15 -1.97 3.44
CA LEU A 84 -8.78 -2.40 3.26
C LEU A 84 -7.85 -1.50 4.06
N LEU A 85 -6.89 -2.12 4.74
CA LEU A 85 -5.75 -1.45 5.35
C LEU A 85 -4.47 -2.05 4.78
N GLY A 86 -3.50 -1.21 4.48
CA GLY A 86 -2.23 -1.65 3.90
C GLY A 86 -1.06 -0.76 4.26
N ALA A 87 0.11 -1.28 3.94
CA ALA A 87 1.37 -0.55 4.01
C ALA A 87 2.18 -0.81 2.74
N GLU A 88 2.87 0.21 2.27
CA GLU A 88 3.62 0.19 1.02
C GLU A 88 4.98 0.86 1.20
N VAL A 89 5.97 0.34 0.52
CA VAL A 89 7.26 0.99 0.30
C VAL A 89 7.52 1.10 -1.19
N ALA A 90 8.05 2.24 -1.62
CA ALA A 90 8.35 2.45 -3.02
C ALA A 90 9.65 3.26 -3.20
N VAL A 91 10.31 3.01 -4.32
CA VAL A 91 11.52 3.75 -4.74
C VAL A 91 11.40 4.06 -6.22
N HIS A 92 11.68 5.29 -6.61
CA HIS A 92 11.70 5.69 -8.01
C HIS A 92 12.89 6.59 -8.33
N GLY A 93 13.36 6.46 -9.57
CA GLY A 93 14.29 7.38 -10.16
C GLY A 93 13.55 8.43 -10.97
N LEU A 94 13.91 9.68 -10.76
CA LEU A 94 13.35 10.83 -11.46
C LEU A 94 14.39 11.46 -12.37
N THR A 95 13.96 11.92 -13.53
CA THR A 95 14.80 12.65 -14.48
C THR A 95 14.02 13.83 -15.09
N GLY A 96 14.74 14.88 -15.48
CA GLY A 96 14.15 16.10 -16.01
C GLY A 96 14.08 17.24 -14.99
N GLY A 97 13.39 18.31 -15.35
CA GLY A 97 13.35 19.52 -14.52
C GLY A 97 14.70 20.25 -14.44
N ALA A 98 14.80 21.18 -13.51
CA ALA A 98 16.03 21.96 -13.28
C ALA A 98 17.02 21.25 -12.33
N VAL A 99 16.60 20.19 -11.65
CA VAL A 99 17.38 19.50 -10.59
C VAL A 99 18.20 18.34 -11.15
N GLY A 100 17.84 17.80 -12.32
CA GLY A 100 18.54 16.66 -12.92
C GLY A 100 18.00 15.30 -12.42
N GLU A 101 18.90 14.30 -12.33
CA GLU A 101 18.53 12.95 -11.87
C GLU A 101 18.51 12.89 -10.34
N THR A 102 17.41 12.39 -9.78
CA THR A 102 17.24 12.15 -8.34
C THR A 102 16.60 10.79 -8.09
N THR A 103 16.83 10.26 -6.89
CA THR A 103 16.18 9.02 -6.42
C THR A 103 15.35 9.35 -5.19
N TYR A 104 14.09 8.94 -5.19
CA TYR A 104 13.15 9.22 -4.12
C TYR A 104 12.59 7.93 -3.54
N GLY A 105 12.59 7.80 -2.23
CA GLY A 105 12.02 6.69 -1.49
C GLY A 105 10.80 7.14 -0.71
N GLN A 106 9.79 6.26 -0.57
CA GLN A 106 8.59 6.55 0.20
C GLN A 106 8.09 5.33 0.98
N ILE A 107 7.46 5.61 2.12
CA ILE A 107 6.74 4.64 2.94
C ILE A 107 5.35 5.19 3.21
N LEU A 108 4.32 4.42 2.88
CA LEU A 108 2.93 4.83 2.93
C LEU A 108 2.10 3.85 3.75
N GLY A 109 1.14 4.36 4.53
CA GLY A 109 -0.02 3.63 4.98
C GLY A 109 -1.16 3.85 3.99
N ARG A 110 -1.97 2.82 3.72
CA ARG A 110 -3.12 2.86 2.82
C ARG A 110 -4.38 2.46 3.58
N ALA A 111 -5.47 3.17 3.38
CA ALA A 111 -6.78 2.82 3.89
C ALA A 111 -7.80 2.99 2.77
N GLY A 112 -8.52 1.93 2.42
CA GLY A 112 -9.36 1.90 1.23
C GLY A 112 -10.71 1.24 1.44
N LEU A 113 -11.53 1.37 0.39
CA LEU A 113 -12.82 0.74 0.24
C LEU A 113 -12.83 -0.05 -1.07
N VAL A 114 -13.19 -1.32 -0.99
CA VAL A 114 -13.50 -2.15 -2.14
C VAL A 114 -14.92 -1.78 -2.58
N VAL A 115 -15.03 -0.99 -3.65
CA VAL A 115 -16.30 -0.43 -4.13
C VAL A 115 -17.02 -1.34 -5.11
N SER A 116 -16.30 -2.27 -5.70
CA SER A 116 -16.80 -3.43 -6.44
C SER A 116 -15.74 -4.52 -6.36
N ASP A 117 -16.07 -5.73 -6.80
CA ASP A 117 -15.20 -6.91 -6.72
C ASP A 117 -13.79 -6.65 -7.25
N ASP A 118 -13.66 -5.80 -8.27
CA ASP A 118 -12.41 -5.53 -8.96
C ASP A 118 -11.86 -4.10 -8.72
N VAL A 119 -12.55 -3.25 -7.95
CA VAL A 119 -12.19 -1.83 -7.79
C VAL A 119 -11.96 -1.46 -6.35
N LEU A 120 -10.74 -1.03 -6.05
CA LEU A 120 -10.31 -0.47 -4.78
C LEU A 120 -10.09 1.03 -4.93
N VAL A 121 -10.71 1.83 -4.04
CA VAL A 121 -10.42 3.26 -3.88
C VAL A 121 -9.79 3.47 -2.51
N TYR A 122 -8.67 4.17 -2.43
CA TYR A 122 -7.95 4.31 -1.17
C TYR A 122 -7.39 5.72 -0.95
N ALA A 123 -7.24 6.08 0.31
CA ALA A 123 -6.40 7.16 0.78
C ALA A 123 -5.02 6.61 1.17
N ALA A 124 -3.99 7.41 0.95
CA ALA A 124 -2.62 7.07 1.33
C ALA A 124 -1.98 8.23 2.08
N GLY A 125 -1.13 7.90 3.05
CA GLY A 125 -0.37 8.89 3.80
C GLY A 125 0.90 8.29 4.37
N GLY A 126 1.97 9.09 4.41
CA GLY A 126 3.26 8.60 4.88
C GLY A 126 4.40 9.60 4.71
N TYR A 127 5.58 9.08 4.52
CA TYR A 127 6.80 9.88 4.42
C TYR A 127 7.56 9.56 3.14
N GLY A 128 8.11 10.62 2.55
CA GLY A 128 9.04 10.54 1.43
C GLY A 128 10.37 11.17 1.77
N ILE A 129 11.42 10.66 1.15
CA ILE A 129 12.79 11.14 1.36
C ILE A 129 13.55 11.12 0.02
N ASP A 130 14.21 12.22 -0.30
CA ASP A 130 15.22 12.24 -1.35
C ASP A 130 16.46 11.45 -0.89
N LEU A 131 16.88 10.47 -1.68
CA LEU A 131 18.06 9.64 -1.41
C LEU A 131 19.37 10.27 -1.93
N GLY A 132 19.28 11.47 -2.49
CA GLY A 132 20.40 12.31 -2.95
C GLY A 132 20.46 13.64 -2.21
N PRO A 133 21.60 14.36 -2.25
CA PRO A 133 21.69 15.70 -1.67
C PRO A 133 20.92 16.74 -2.52
N PRO A 134 20.18 17.68 -1.89
CA PRO A 134 19.96 17.82 -0.44
C PRO A 134 18.90 16.82 0.08
N ASP A 135 19.08 16.34 1.32
CA ASP A 135 18.16 15.45 2.01
C ASP A 135 16.84 16.19 2.33
N GLU A 136 15.89 16.16 1.43
CA GLU A 136 14.55 16.68 1.68
C GLU A 136 13.65 15.56 2.20
N GLN A 137 12.79 15.91 3.15
CA GLN A 137 11.80 15.00 3.73
C GLN A 137 10.42 15.61 3.58
N ASP A 138 9.48 14.80 3.13
CA ASP A 138 8.11 15.23 2.88
C ASP A 138 7.11 14.36 3.66
N LEU A 139 6.07 14.99 4.18
CA LEU A 139 4.85 14.29 4.57
C LEU A 139 3.99 14.14 3.33
N LEU A 140 3.69 12.90 2.96
CA LEU A 140 2.89 12.57 1.78
C LEU A 140 1.44 12.31 2.18
N LEU A 141 0.50 12.93 1.48
CA LEU A 141 -0.93 12.68 1.63
C LEU A 141 -1.59 12.64 0.25
N GLY A 142 -2.49 11.70 0.06
CA GLY A 142 -3.23 11.57 -1.18
C GLY A 142 -4.07 10.31 -1.23
N GLY A 143 -4.13 9.67 -2.40
CA GLY A 143 -4.88 8.45 -2.59
C GLY A 143 -4.88 8.02 -4.05
N GLY A 144 -5.59 6.94 -4.31
CA GLY A 144 -5.63 6.36 -5.64
C GLY A 144 -6.82 5.43 -5.86
N VAL A 145 -6.83 4.90 -7.06
CA VAL A 145 -7.76 3.86 -7.50
C VAL A 145 -6.92 2.72 -8.07
N GLU A 146 -7.29 1.51 -7.71
CA GLU A 146 -6.66 0.28 -8.20
C GLU A 146 -7.75 -0.62 -8.78
N LEU A 147 -7.49 -1.16 -9.98
CA LEU A 147 -8.40 -2.00 -10.74
C LEU A 147 -7.75 -3.37 -10.94
N ALA A 148 -8.39 -4.43 -10.47
CA ALA A 148 -8.01 -5.80 -10.78
C ALA A 148 -8.31 -6.09 -12.28
N VAL A 149 -7.30 -6.59 -12.98
CA VAL A 149 -7.38 -6.90 -14.41
C VAL A 149 -7.39 -8.42 -14.62
N THR A 150 -6.75 -9.14 -13.72
CA THR A 150 -6.77 -10.61 -13.63
C THR A 150 -6.77 -11.01 -12.17
N ASP A 151 -6.88 -12.29 -11.87
CA ASP A 151 -6.88 -12.84 -10.50
C ASP A 151 -5.60 -12.51 -9.69
N SER A 152 -4.57 -11.98 -10.31
CA SER A 152 -3.28 -11.69 -9.67
C SER A 152 -2.65 -10.38 -10.11
N ILE A 153 -3.24 -9.66 -11.05
CA ILE A 153 -2.67 -8.41 -11.59
C ILE A 153 -3.70 -7.29 -11.45
N SER A 154 -3.26 -6.19 -10.88
CA SER A 154 -4.00 -4.94 -10.83
C SER A 154 -3.25 -3.80 -11.53
N VAL A 155 -3.99 -2.77 -11.92
CA VAL A 155 -3.48 -1.49 -12.43
C VAL A 155 -3.92 -0.39 -11.48
N GLU A 156 -2.99 0.47 -11.13
CA GLU A 156 -3.16 1.52 -10.15
C GLU A 156 -2.92 2.90 -10.76
N ALA A 157 -3.70 3.89 -10.32
CA ALA A 157 -3.44 5.30 -10.52
C ALA A 157 -3.46 6.00 -9.15
N GLN A 158 -2.37 6.69 -8.80
CA GLN A 158 -2.21 7.33 -7.49
C GLN A 158 -1.80 8.79 -7.65
N TYR A 159 -2.32 9.63 -6.79
CA TYR A 159 -1.89 11.02 -6.59
C TYR A 159 -1.44 11.23 -5.16
N LEU A 160 -0.28 11.84 -4.97
CA LEU A 160 0.26 12.22 -3.67
C LEU A 160 0.69 13.69 -3.69
N HIS A 161 0.35 14.42 -2.64
CA HIS A 161 0.87 15.75 -2.36
C HIS A 161 1.89 15.67 -1.23
N GLY A 162 3.07 16.20 -1.44
CA GLY A 162 4.18 16.24 -0.51
C GLY A 162 4.26 17.60 0.18
N PHE A 163 4.13 17.60 1.50
CA PHE A 163 4.34 18.75 2.37
C PHE A 163 5.78 18.70 2.91
N PRO A 164 6.63 19.67 2.59
CA PRO A 164 8.01 19.67 3.08
C PRO A 164 8.07 19.81 4.60
N LEU A 165 8.81 18.91 5.26
CA LEU A 165 8.98 18.93 6.71
C LEU A 165 10.13 19.81 7.17
N ASN A 166 11.11 20.05 6.30
CA ASN A 166 12.25 20.95 6.57
C ASN A 166 11.94 22.33 5.98
N GLY A 167 12.06 23.37 6.80
CA GLY A 167 11.75 24.75 6.42
C GLY A 167 12.67 25.26 5.29
N GLY A 168 12.20 25.20 4.06
CA GLY A 168 12.93 25.57 2.84
C GLY A 168 12.67 24.63 1.66
N GLY A 169 12.03 23.47 1.93
CA GLY A 169 11.62 22.52 0.89
C GLY A 169 10.41 23.01 0.09
N ASN A 170 10.26 22.47 -1.10
CA ASN A 170 9.17 22.80 -2.01
C ASN A 170 8.06 21.73 -1.91
N ALA A 171 6.81 22.16 -1.87
CA ALA A 171 5.68 21.25 -2.04
C ALA A 171 5.81 20.52 -3.40
N LYS A 172 5.48 19.23 -3.39
CA LYS A 172 5.60 18.34 -4.55
C LYS A 172 4.24 17.71 -4.84
N ASP A 173 3.87 17.67 -6.10
CA ASP A 173 2.70 16.92 -6.57
C ASP A 173 3.19 15.74 -7.40
N GLN A 174 2.80 14.54 -7.02
CA GLN A 174 3.18 13.31 -7.68
C GLN A 174 1.94 12.62 -8.24
N PHE A 175 1.99 12.26 -9.51
CA PHE A 175 0.99 11.42 -10.16
C PHE A 175 1.67 10.20 -10.77
N THR A 176 1.19 9.01 -10.42
CA THR A 176 1.76 7.74 -10.87
C THR A 176 0.70 6.80 -11.43
N VAL A 177 1.10 5.98 -12.37
CA VAL A 177 0.33 4.84 -12.89
C VAL A 177 1.23 3.62 -12.88
N GLY A 178 0.73 2.51 -12.36
CA GLY A 178 1.49 1.29 -12.17
C GLY A 178 0.69 0.03 -12.40
N ALA A 179 1.40 -1.09 -12.33
CA ALA A 179 0.83 -2.43 -12.31
C ALA A 179 1.44 -3.23 -11.17
N ASN A 180 0.59 -3.93 -10.42
CA ASN A 180 0.95 -4.74 -9.26
C ASN A 180 0.65 -6.20 -9.53
N PHE A 181 1.51 -7.07 -9.04
CA PHE A 181 1.29 -8.51 -8.96
C PHE A 181 1.04 -8.88 -7.50
N HIS A 182 -0.09 -9.52 -7.23
CA HIS A 182 -0.56 -9.98 -5.92
C HIS A 182 -0.24 -11.48 -5.74
N PHE A 183 0.22 -11.90 -4.53
CA PHE A 183 0.59 -13.28 -4.20
C PHE A 183 0.34 -13.63 -2.72
#